data_90159644d0d7df1174284ced1d0d546d
#
_entry.id   90159644d0d7df1174284ced1d0d546d
#
_cell.length_a   1.000
_cell.length_b   1.000
_cell.length_c   1.000
_cell.angle_alpha   90.00
_cell.angle_beta   90.00
_cell.angle_gamma   90.00
#
_symmetry.space_group_name_H-M   'P 1'
#
loop_
_entity.id
_entity.type
_entity.pdbx_description
1 polymer ?
#
loop_
_entity_poly.entity_id
_entity_poly.type
_entity_poly.pdbx_seq_one_letter_code
_entity_poly.pdbx_strand_id
1 'polypeptide(L)'
;MAKANIIFSDFPDVDVIRVGNVYYMISTTMHFFPSCAILQSFNLVDWEIINYVSAELDGTSGQRLQDGQGIYGKGMWAGSLRYHNGIFYVAFVCNDTQKTYLFKTSDIRGNWEKSEIQGFYHDLSLLFDDDKVFMVSGNTNIRLVELNDDLSGPKEGGIDKIIISDKSERILGYEGSHFYKINGKYYVFLIHWPKGGMRSEACFVSDQIDGEYSGCDVLHSDFMDWKSGVAQGGIVDDGKGNWYGILFQDHGAMGRMPVLVPVSFDSDFPVFGIEGKVPLNIQTIDLNPNYKYKPLFCNDFLDSNGKINLCWQWNHIPDFNFCNFPAKNEYVIQSNSVEKNPLLAKNTLTQRAFTHHCAAKVLVDFSSIKNGDFAGLCALQGGYAFIGITKENDDFYLVVAQRKTEVEKWKIGSVDNDKPEIVWKKPVCSFVKNNFVTLQLEFQFSPNGDFAYFSYFDEAKNDFVQVDFCKSLFFTLDQFVGVRFALFYYSTIQSEVGGTVTFKDFEYMVL
;
A
#
# COMPACT_ATOMS: atom_id res chain seq x y z
N MET A 1 20.22 -19.16 -1.53
CA MET A 1 19.29 -18.67 -2.58
C MET A 1 17.99 -18.26 -1.91
N ALA A 2 17.52 -17.06 -2.16
CA ALA A 2 16.22 -16.56 -1.65
C ALA A 2 15.14 -16.77 -2.71
N LYS A 3 13.85 -16.72 -2.30
CA LYS A 3 12.73 -16.69 -3.24
C LYS A 3 12.67 -15.33 -3.93
N ALA A 4 12.29 -15.28 -5.19
CA ALA A 4 12.15 -14.02 -5.95
C ALA A 4 10.99 -13.14 -5.43
N ASN A 5 9.94 -13.73 -4.89
CA ASN A 5 8.93 -12.95 -4.16
C ASN A 5 9.49 -12.57 -2.78
N ILE A 6 9.88 -11.30 -2.63
CA ILE A 6 10.63 -10.81 -1.47
C ILE A 6 9.73 -10.30 -0.34
N ILE A 7 8.53 -9.82 -0.67
CA ILE A 7 7.54 -9.37 0.31
C ILE A 7 6.17 -9.92 -0.09
N PHE A 8 5.63 -10.83 0.71
CA PHE A 8 4.29 -11.41 0.50
C PHE A 8 3.21 -10.49 1.09
N SER A 9 3.08 -9.27 0.54
CA SER A 9 2.12 -8.26 0.99
C SER A 9 2.01 -7.14 -0.04
N ASP A 10 0.96 -6.32 0.09
CA ASP A 10 0.70 -5.16 -0.79
C ASP A 10 1.70 -4.03 -0.57
N PHE A 11 2.76 -4.02 -1.36
CA PHE A 11 3.73 -2.93 -1.50
C PHE A 11 3.89 -2.58 -2.98
N PRO A 12 2.90 -1.89 -3.56
CA PRO A 12 2.87 -1.62 -4.99
C PRO A 12 3.79 -0.48 -5.42
N ASP A 13 4.02 -0.40 -6.74
CA ASP A 13 4.66 0.73 -7.42
C ASP A 13 5.99 1.13 -6.78
N VAL A 14 6.85 0.14 -6.57
CA VAL A 14 8.10 0.32 -5.84
C VAL A 14 9.15 1.06 -6.67
N ASP A 15 9.84 2.02 -6.05
CA ASP A 15 11.07 2.59 -6.57
C ASP A 15 12.22 2.34 -5.58
N VAL A 16 13.38 1.93 -6.07
CA VAL A 16 14.49 1.45 -5.26
C VAL A 16 15.78 2.17 -5.64
N ILE A 17 16.58 2.49 -4.61
CA ILE A 17 17.93 3.04 -4.77
C ILE A 17 18.91 2.36 -3.81
N ARG A 18 20.20 2.45 -4.11
CA ARG A 18 21.28 2.09 -3.18
C ARG A 18 22.07 3.33 -2.78
N VAL A 19 22.28 3.50 -1.48
CA VAL A 19 23.16 4.54 -0.94
C VAL A 19 24.20 3.87 -0.04
N GLY A 20 25.44 3.83 -0.49
CA GLY A 20 26.49 3.07 0.20
C GLY A 20 26.16 1.57 0.20
N ASN A 21 26.05 0.99 1.39
CA ASN A 21 25.74 -0.44 1.59
C ASN A 21 24.26 -0.67 1.97
N VAL A 22 23.39 0.28 1.75
CA VAL A 22 21.97 0.18 2.11
C VAL A 22 21.10 0.36 0.88
N TYR A 23 20.13 -0.51 0.71
CA TYR A 23 19.05 -0.34 -0.26
C TYR A 23 17.88 0.32 0.42
N TYR A 24 17.29 1.31 -0.23
CA TYR A 24 16.07 1.99 0.19
C TYR A 24 15.02 1.84 -0.89
N MET A 25 13.80 1.57 -0.47
CA MET A 25 12.65 1.39 -1.36
C MET A 25 11.47 2.20 -0.83
N ILE A 26 10.75 2.87 -1.71
CA ILE A 26 9.45 3.45 -1.41
C ILE A 26 8.33 2.61 -2.02
N SER A 27 7.13 2.73 -1.46
CA SER A 27 5.93 2.09 -2.01
C SER A 27 4.70 2.97 -1.82
N THR A 28 3.79 2.87 -2.77
CA THR A 28 2.50 3.53 -2.78
C THR A 28 1.64 3.11 -1.60
N THR A 29 0.90 4.06 -1.01
CA THR A 29 0.01 3.82 0.14
C THR A 29 -1.43 4.24 -0.12
N MET A 30 -1.74 4.81 -1.28
CA MET A 30 -3.06 5.32 -1.66
C MET A 30 -3.64 6.26 -0.60
N HIS A 31 -4.77 5.90 -0.01
CA HIS A 31 -5.50 6.65 1.00
C HIS A 31 -5.06 6.35 2.44
N PHE A 32 -4.09 5.43 2.64
CA PHE A 32 -3.59 5.12 3.98
C PHE A 32 -2.52 6.12 4.44
N PHE A 33 -2.62 6.50 5.71
CA PHE A 33 -1.67 7.41 6.37
C PHE A 33 -1.00 6.75 7.58
N PRO A 34 0.29 7.07 7.83
CA PRO A 34 1.17 7.97 7.09
C PRO A 34 1.40 7.49 5.65
N SER A 35 1.66 8.45 4.73
CA SER A 35 1.79 8.18 3.29
C SER A 35 3.23 7.92 2.87
N CYS A 36 3.38 7.17 1.76
CA CYS A 36 4.65 6.76 1.15
C CYS A 36 5.55 6.00 2.12
N ALA A 37 5.37 4.70 2.19
CA ALA A 37 6.20 3.83 3.02
C ALA A 37 7.65 3.82 2.53
N ILE A 38 8.60 3.90 3.47
CA ILE A 38 10.04 3.78 3.23
C ILE A 38 10.54 2.51 3.87
N LEU A 39 11.14 1.64 3.07
CA LEU A 39 11.73 0.39 3.53
C LEU A 39 13.25 0.42 3.32
N GLN A 40 13.96 -0.38 4.12
CA GLN A 40 15.38 -0.62 3.89
C GLN A 40 15.71 -2.10 3.83
N SER A 41 16.80 -2.41 3.12
CA SER A 41 17.40 -3.73 3.02
C SER A 41 18.92 -3.63 2.91
N PHE A 42 19.61 -4.72 3.26
CA PHE A 42 21.05 -4.91 2.99
C PHE A 42 21.30 -6.05 2.01
N ASN A 43 20.25 -6.77 1.59
CA ASN A 43 20.38 -7.96 0.74
C ASN A 43 19.31 -8.04 -0.35
N LEU A 44 18.44 -7.03 -0.52
CA LEU A 44 17.32 -6.98 -1.47
C LEU A 44 16.20 -8.02 -1.22
N VAL A 45 16.34 -8.88 -0.24
CA VAL A 45 15.41 -9.98 0.07
C VAL A 45 14.60 -9.70 1.33
N ASP A 46 15.32 -9.37 2.40
CA ASP A 46 14.71 -9.04 3.68
C ASP A 46 14.58 -7.52 3.80
N TRP A 47 13.39 -7.06 4.15
CA TRP A 47 13.04 -5.65 4.23
C TRP A 47 12.38 -5.30 5.55
N GLU A 48 12.58 -4.08 6.02
CA GLU A 48 11.86 -3.52 7.16
C GLU A 48 11.37 -2.11 6.85
N ILE A 49 10.22 -1.71 7.38
CA ILE A 49 9.74 -0.33 7.30
C ILE A 49 10.55 0.50 8.29
N ILE A 50 11.13 1.60 7.80
CA ILE A 50 11.97 2.49 8.62
C ILE A 50 11.37 3.86 8.86
N ASN A 51 10.45 4.29 7.98
CA ASN A 51 9.78 5.59 8.06
C ASN A 51 8.61 5.65 7.07
N TYR A 52 7.90 6.75 7.10
CA TYR A 52 6.99 7.23 6.07
C TYR A 52 7.34 8.67 5.72
N VAL A 53 7.07 9.06 4.48
CA VAL A 53 7.43 10.41 3.99
C VAL A 53 6.57 11.48 4.65
N SER A 54 5.27 11.24 4.83
CA SER A 54 4.37 12.27 5.37
C SER A 54 3.24 11.69 6.22
N ALA A 55 3.02 12.30 7.39
CA ALA A 55 1.90 11.97 8.26
C ALA A 55 0.55 12.45 7.69
N GLU A 56 0.56 13.55 6.94
CA GLU A 56 -0.60 14.08 6.22
C GLU A 56 -0.14 14.84 4.97
N LEU A 57 -1.03 15.01 3.99
CA LEU A 57 -0.77 15.82 2.79
C LEU A 57 -1.38 17.21 2.95
N ASP A 58 -2.55 17.48 2.38
CA ASP A 58 -3.21 18.79 2.50
C ASP A 58 -4.33 18.82 3.56
N GLY A 59 -4.65 17.66 4.17
CA GLY A 59 -5.67 17.57 5.22
C GLY A 59 -7.07 17.93 4.72
N THR A 60 -7.39 17.62 3.47
CA THR A 60 -8.70 17.90 2.86
C THR A 60 -9.83 17.13 3.61
N SER A 61 -11.08 17.56 3.43
CA SER A 61 -12.25 16.84 3.99
C SER A 61 -12.25 15.37 3.57
N GLY A 62 -11.90 15.05 2.32
CA GLY A 62 -11.79 13.68 1.84
C GLY A 62 -10.66 12.89 2.51
N GLN A 63 -9.50 13.51 2.74
CA GLN A 63 -8.38 12.89 3.45
C GLN A 63 -8.68 12.62 4.93
N ARG A 64 -9.66 13.33 5.52
CA ARG A 64 -10.09 13.22 6.93
C ARG A 64 -11.42 12.47 7.11
N LEU A 65 -11.98 11.87 6.06
CA LEU A 65 -13.32 11.25 6.09
C LEU A 65 -14.38 12.20 6.67
N GLN A 66 -14.38 13.47 6.28
CA GLN A 66 -15.36 14.46 6.70
C GLN A 66 -16.49 14.59 5.67
N ASP A 67 -17.70 14.90 6.13
CA ASP A 67 -18.87 15.17 5.29
C ASP A 67 -19.23 14.01 4.33
N GLY A 68 -18.97 12.77 4.75
CA GLY A 68 -19.21 11.58 3.93
C GLY A 68 -18.26 11.45 2.72
N GLN A 69 -17.17 12.22 2.71
CA GLN A 69 -16.16 12.15 1.66
C GLN A 69 -15.03 11.18 2.04
N GLY A 70 -14.35 10.64 1.03
CA GLY A 70 -13.15 9.82 1.18
C GLY A 70 -12.31 9.86 -0.08
N ILE A 71 -11.03 9.50 0.04
CA ILE A 71 -10.08 9.50 -1.08
C ILE A 71 -9.70 8.07 -1.52
N TYR A 72 -10.63 7.13 -1.37
CA TYR A 72 -10.45 5.74 -1.79
C TYR A 72 -10.03 5.65 -3.26
N GLY A 73 -9.01 4.82 -3.57
CA GLY A 73 -8.45 4.70 -4.91
C GLY A 73 -7.74 5.96 -5.44
N LYS A 74 -7.64 6.99 -4.61
CA LYS A 74 -6.95 8.26 -4.88
C LYS A 74 -5.78 8.41 -3.90
N GLY A 75 -5.49 9.62 -3.42
CA GLY A 75 -4.38 9.84 -2.50
C GLY A 75 -3.02 9.70 -3.21
N MET A 76 -2.03 9.17 -2.51
CA MET A 76 -0.66 8.99 -3.01
C MET A 76 -0.59 7.84 -4.01
N TRP A 77 -0.13 8.13 -5.24
CA TRP A 77 0.14 7.16 -6.30
C TRP A 77 1.64 6.95 -6.48
N ALA A 78 2.03 6.16 -7.51
CA ALA A 78 3.43 5.80 -7.77
C ALA A 78 4.39 6.98 -7.62
N GLY A 79 5.50 6.76 -6.93
CA GLY A 79 6.48 7.79 -6.62
C GLY A 79 7.87 7.48 -7.12
N SER A 80 8.72 8.50 -7.15
CA SER A 80 10.13 8.44 -7.48
C SER A 80 10.97 8.71 -6.25
N LEU A 81 11.95 7.84 -5.97
CA LEU A 81 12.95 7.98 -4.91
C LEU A 81 14.33 8.23 -5.54
N ARG A 82 15.01 9.32 -5.17
CA ARG A 82 16.37 9.62 -5.63
C ARG A 82 17.24 10.10 -4.48
N TYR A 83 18.55 9.90 -4.63
CA TYR A 83 19.56 10.44 -3.74
C TYR A 83 20.60 11.21 -4.56
N HIS A 84 20.75 12.49 -4.27
CA HIS A 84 21.69 13.36 -4.99
C HIS A 84 22.31 14.37 -4.03
N ASN A 85 23.65 14.49 -4.06
CA ASN A 85 24.41 15.45 -3.26
C ASN A 85 24.07 15.46 -1.76
N GLY A 86 23.90 14.25 -1.16
CA GLY A 86 23.62 14.12 0.28
C GLY A 86 22.15 14.28 0.67
N ILE A 87 21.26 14.50 -0.29
CA ILE A 87 19.82 14.72 -0.07
C ILE A 87 19.02 13.59 -0.72
N PHE A 88 18.04 13.07 0.00
CA PHE A 88 16.99 12.20 -0.52
C PHE A 88 15.84 13.04 -1.06
N TYR A 89 15.31 12.63 -2.19
CA TYR A 89 14.15 13.23 -2.86
C TYR A 89 13.10 12.17 -3.06
N VAL A 90 11.86 12.48 -2.67
CA VAL A 90 10.67 11.68 -3.02
C VAL A 90 9.67 12.58 -3.70
N ALA A 91 9.21 12.20 -4.88
CA ALA A 91 8.16 12.91 -5.59
C ALA A 91 7.04 11.94 -5.99
N PHE A 92 5.78 12.36 -5.83
CA PHE A 92 4.61 11.59 -6.23
C PHE A 92 3.41 12.50 -6.48
N VAL A 93 2.41 11.99 -7.20
CA VAL A 93 1.13 12.68 -7.37
C VAL A 93 0.11 12.22 -6.35
N CYS A 94 -0.81 13.12 -6.03
CA CYS A 94 -1.97 12.80 -5.20
C CYS A 94 -3.25 13.12 -6.00
N ASN A 95 -4.02 12.08 -6.31
CA ASN A 95 -5.14 12.18 -7.23
C ASN A 95 -6.36 12.93 -6.70
N ASP A 96 -6.51 13.05 -5.39
CA ASP A 96 -7.59 13.84 -4.80
C ASP A 96 -7.30 15.35 -4.84
N THR A 97 -6.04 15.76 -4.69
CA THR A 97 -5.62 17.17 -4.72
C THR A 97 -5.21 17.65 -6.11
N GLN A 98 -4.97 16.74 -7.07
CA GLN A 98 -4.44 17.02 -8.41
C GLN A 98 -3.09 17.76 -8.36
N LYS A 99 -2.22 17.40 -7.40
CA LYS A 99 -0.91 17.98 -7.18
C LYS A 99 0.20 16.97 -7.34
N THR A 100 1.39 17.47 -7.67
CA THR A 100 2.66 16.74 -7.57
C THR A 100 3.41 17.26 -6.36
N TYR A 101 3.61 16.39 -5.37
CA TYR A 101 4.37 16.72 -4.16
C TYR A 101 5.83 16.35 -4.33
N LEU A 102 6.71 17.16 -3.73
CA LEU A 102 8.14 16.92 -3.61
C LEU A 102 8.52 16.97 -2.13
N PHE A 103 9.22 15.95 -1.67
CA PHE A 103 9.74 15.86 -0.32
C PHE A 103 11.26 15.71 -0.37
N LYS A 104 11.96 16.40 0.54
CA LYS A 104 13.43 16.40 0.64
C LYS A 104 13.88 16.19 2.08
N THR A 105 14.96 15.44 2.27
CA THR A 105 15.62 15.28 3.58
C THR A 105 17.08 14.84 3.41
N SER A 106 17.94 15.22 4.35
CA SER A 106 19.29 14.65 4.50
C SER A 106 19.30 13.37 5.36
N ASP A 107 18.23 13.10 6.10
CA ASP A 107 18.06 11.90 6.93
C ASP A 107 16.76 11.19 6.56
N ILE A 108 16.88 10.07 5.87
CA ILE A 108 15.73 9.29 5.41
C ILE A 108 14.84 8.77 6.54
N ARG A 109 15.37 8.67 7.77
CA ARG A 109 14.64 8.27 8.98
C ARG A 109 14.05 9.47 9.74
N GLY A 110 14.44 10.69 9.35
CA GLY A 110 14.00 11.94 9.96
C GLY A 110 12.73 12.50 9.33
N ASN A 111 12.54 13.80 9.57
CA ASN A 111 11.44 14.54 8.97
C ASN A 111 11.77 14.94 7.53
N TRP A 112 10.74 15.08 6.72
CA TRP A 112 10.83 15.48 5.33
C TRP A 112 10.27 16.89 5.13
N GLU A 113 10.99 17.72 4.40
CA GLU A 113 10.53 19.02 3.95
C GLU A 113 9.61 18.86 2.75
N LYS A 114 8.37 19.33 2.87
CA LYS A 114 7.34 19.25 1.83
C LYS A 114 7.34 20.49 0.95
N SER A 115 7.31 20.30 -0.35
CA SER A 115 7.07 21.31 -1.40
C SER A 115 6.22 20.72 -2.53
N GLU A 116 5.99 21.48 -3.59
CA GLU A 116 5.20 21.05 -4.75
C GLU A 116 6.00 21.30 -6.05
N ILE A 117 5.85 20.41 -7.04
CA ILE A 117 6.26 20.62 -8.42
C ILE A 117 5.00 21.12 -9.16
N GLN A 118 5.06 22.30 -9.76
CA GLN A 118 3.92 22.88 -10.49
C GLN A 118 3.44 21.95 -11.61
N GLY A 119 2.20 21.49 -11.52
CA GLY A 119 1.58 20.57 -12.46
C GLY A 119 1.16 19.24 -11.83
N PHE A 120 0.58 18.37 -12.66
CA PHE A 120 0.20 17.00 -12.29
C PHE A 120 0.92 16.02 -13.23
N TYR A 121 1.84 15.23 -12.70
CA TYR A 121 2.73 14.37 -13.47
C TYR A 121 2.52 12.91 -13.08
N HIS A 122 1.57 12.26 -13.74
CA HIS A 122 1.21 10.86 -13.49
C HIS A 122 2.41 9.93 -13.63
N ASP A 123 2.66 9.08 -12.63
CA ASP A 123 3.71 8.07 -12.58
C ASP A 123 5.09 8.63 -12.94
N LEU A 124 5.45 9.72 -12.29
CA LEU A 124 6.69 10.44 -12.57
C LEU A 124 7.93 9.69 -12.08
N SER A 125 9.04 9.93 -12.78
CA SER A 125 10.37 9.55 -12.33
C SER A 125 11.36 10.72 -12.54
N LEU A 126 12.09 11.06 -11.48
CA LEU A 126 13.13 12.10 -11.51
C LEU A 126 14.48 11.51 -11.96
N LEU A 127 15.28 12.31 -12.67
CA LEU A 127 16.67 12.03 -12.99
C LEU A 127 17.51 13.28 -12.73
N PHE A 128 18.54 13.17 -11.89
CA PHE A 128 19.60 14.15 -11.73
C PHE A 128 20.74 13.79 -12.70
N ASP A 129 21.05 14.69 -13.62
CA ASP A 129 22.08 14.51 -14.64
C ASP A 129 22.95 15.77 -14.72
N ASP A 130 24.19 15.68 -14.27
CA ASP A 130 25.07 16.81 -14.01
C ASP A 130 24.38 17.88 -13.13
N ASP A 131 24.32 19.12 -13.59
CA ASP A 131 23.67 20.24 -12.88
C ASP A 131 22.19 20.41 -13.24
N LYS A 132 21.58 19.45 -13.93
CA LYS A 132 20.20 19.53 -14.39
C LYS A 132 19.33 18.44 -13.75
N VAL A 133 18.04 18.74 -13.65
CA VAL A 133 17.04 17.79 -13.20
C VAL A 133 15.99 17.60 -14.28
N PHE A 134 15.72 16.35 -14.59
CA PHE A 134 14.74 15.95 -15.58
C PHE A 134 13.68 15.06 -14.92
N MET A 135 12.50 15.06 -15.52
CA MET A 135 11.39 14.24 -15.12
C MET A 135 10.75 13.61 -16.35
N VAL A 136 10.48 12.31 -16.29
CA VAL A 136 9.57 11.64 -17.23
C VAL A 136 8.27 11.29 -16.52
N SER A 137 7.15 11.37 -17.24
CA SER A 137 5.82 11.05 -16.66
C SER A 137 4.80 10.82 -17.77
N GLY A 138 3.71 10.18 -17.44
CA GLY A 138 2.56 10.08 -18.34
C GLY A 138 1.90 8.70 -18.34
N ASN A 139 0.82 8.61 -19.10
CA ASN A 139 0.12 7.37 -19.46
C ASN A 139 -0.05 7.39 -20.99
N THR A 140 0.30 6.28 -21.65
CA THR A 140 0.26 6.16 -23.12
C THR A 140 1.29 7.02 -23.84
N ASN A 141 1.41 8.29 -23.49
CA ASN A 141 2.44 9.21 -23.97
C ASN A 141 3.33 9.61 -22.80
N ILE A 142 4.60 9.29 -22.89
CA ILE A 142 5.60 9.64 -21.87
C ILE A 142 6.27 10.93 -22.28
N ARG A 143 6.18 11.91 -21.41
CA ARG A 143 6.71 13.26 -21.58
C ARG A 143 7.98 13.43 -20.78
N LEU A 144 9.01 13.99 -21.38
CA LEU A 144 10.25 14.46 -20.76
C LEU A 144 10.14 15.95 -20.48
N VAL A 145 10.44 16.36 -19.25
CA VAL A 145 10.44 17.77 -18.82
C VAL A 145 11.76 18.07 -18.10
N GLU A 146 12.44 19.17 -18.48
CA GLU A 146 13.53 19.74 -17.69
C GLU A 146 12.91 20.63 -16.59
N LEU A 147 13.32 20.38 -15.33
CA LEU A 147 12.83 21.16 -14.18
C LEU A 147 13.73 22.34 -13.86
N ASN A 148 13.19 23.33 -13.18
CA ASN A 148 13.96 24.38 -12.53
C ASN A 148 14.98 23.79 -11.54
N ASP A 149 16.03 24.51 -11.25
CA ASP A 149 17.10 24.05 -10.33
C ASP A 149 16.59 23.85 -8.89
N ASP A 150 15.52 24.54 -8.51
CA ASP A 150 14.82 24.35 -7.21
C ASP A 150 13.73 23.29 -7.24
N LEU A 151 13.49 22.66 -8.39
CA LEU A 151 12.44 21.66 -8.67
C LEU A 151 11.01 22.19 -8.52
N SER A 152 10.79 23.49 -8.51
CA SER A 152 9.45 24.08 -8.33
C SER A 152 8.49 23.86 -9.51
N GLY A 153 9.02 23.53 -10.70
CA GLY A 153 8.25 23.30 -11.92
C GLY A 153 9.10 23.20 -13.16
N PRO A 154 8.48 23.16 -14.36
CA PRO A 154 9.18 23.15 -15.64
C PRO A 154 10.07 24.39 -15.81
N LYS A 155 11.27 24.19 -16.35
CA LYS A 155 12.22 25.25 -16.66
C LYS A 155 11.78 26.02 -17.90
N GLU A 156 11.70 27.32 -17.80
CA GLU A 156 11.39 28.18 -18.94
C GLU A 156 12.45 28.02 -20.05
N GLY A 157 12.01 27.69 -21.26
CA GLY A 157 12.90 27.38 -22.40
C GLY A 157 13.67 26.07 -22.28
N GLY A 158 13.42 25.28 -21.24
CA GLY A 158 13.95 23.93 -21.06
C GLY A 158 13.30 22.89 -21.96
N ILE A 159 13.76 21.65 -21.85
CA ILE A 159 13.18 20.53 -22.61
C ILE A 159 11.77 20.25 -22.09
N ASP A 160 10.82 20.15 -23.01
CA ASP A 160 9.45 19.76 -22.72
C ASP A 160 8.82 19.12 -23.97
N LYS A 161 8.84 17.76 -24.03
CA LYS A 161 8.38 17.03 -25.22
C LYS A 161 7.94 15.60 -24.89
N ILE A 162 7.11 15.01 -25.74
CA ILE A 162 6.80 13.58 -25.73
C ILE A 162 7.99 12.84 -26.35
N ILE A 163 8.53 11.85 -25.62
CA ILE A 163 9.66 11.03 -26.06
C ILE A 163 9.24 9.59 -26.44
N ILE A 164 8.14 9.09 -25.86
CA ILE A 164 7.62 7.73 -26.13
C ILE A 164 6.10 7.83 -26.31
N SER A 165 5.55 7.10 -27.29
CA SER A 165 4.09 7.01 -27.51
C SER A 165 3.70 5.59 -27.81
N ASP A 166 2.73 5.05 -27.05
CA ASP A 166 2.16 3.74 -27.33
C ASP A 166 1.07 3.82 -28.40
N LYS A 167 1.30 3.14 -29.51
CA LYS A 167 0.38 3.07 -30.65
C LYS A 167 -0.25 1.67 -30.78
N SER A 168 0.05 0.76 -29.86
CA SER A 168 -0.45 -0.64 -29.89
C SER A 168 -1.90 -0.75 -29.45
N GLU A 169 -2.55 -1.88 -29.79
CA GLU A 169 -3.81 -2.28 -29.14
C GLU A 169 -3.52 -2.79 -27.73
N ARG A 170 -4.17 -2.21 -26.72
CA ARG A 170 -3.83 -2.42 -25.33
C ARG A 170 -5.02 -2.37 -24.39
N ILE A 171 -4.82 -2.91 -23.19
CA ILE A 171 -5.68 -2.74 -22.01
C ILE A 171 -5.14 -1.56 -21.20
N LEU A 172 -3.79 -1.47 -21.02
CA LEU A 172 -3.08 -0.39 -20.34
C LEU A 172 -1.96 0.10 -21.25
N GLY A 173 -1.86 1.43 -21.46
CA GLY A 173 -0.74 2.06 -22.17
C GLY A 173 0.52 2.13 -21.31
N TYR A 174 1.63 2.59 -21.87
CA TYR A 174 2.87 2.79 -21.11
C TYR A 174 2.65 3.77 -19.97
N GLU A 175 2.99 3.34 -18.75
CA GLU A 175 3.00 4.16 -17.51
C GLU A 175 4.02 3.58 -16.51
N GLY A 176 4.00 4.02 -15.23
CA GLY A 176 4.90 3.49 -14.20
C GLY A 176 6.37 3.79 -14.49
N SER A 177 6.68 5.04 -14.83
CA SER A 177 8.00 5.44 -15.35
C SER A 177 9.12 5.27 -14.34
N HIS A 178 10.25 4.68 -14.78
CA HIS A 178 11.53 4.68 -14.07
C HIS A 178 12.64 5.13 -15.00
N PHE A 179 13.34 6.22 -14.67
CA PHE A 179 14.27 6.92 -15.54
C PHE A 179 15.69 6.91 -14.99
N TYR A 180 16.63 6.40 -15.79
CA TYR A 180 18.04 6.23 -15.39
C TYR A 180 19.01 6.67 -16.48
N LYS A 181 20.22 7.10 -16.05
CA LYS A 181 21.41 7.22 -16.90
C LYS A 181 22.42 6.17 -16.48
N ILE A 182 22.72 5.21 -17.36
CA ILE A 182 23.63 4.09 -17.09
C ILE A 182 24.62 3.99 -18.25
N ASN A 183 25.93 4.00 -17.95
CA ASN A 183 26.99 3.93 -18.95
C ASN A 183 26.84 4.93 -20.10
N GLY A 184 26.36 6.14 -19.80
CA GLY A 184 26.18 7.22 -20.77
C GLY A 184 24.91 7.15 -21.62
N LYS A 185 24.10 6.13 -21.47
CA LYS A 185 22.78 5.99 -22.14
C LYS A 185 21.63 6.26 -21.17
N TYR A 186 20.50 6.69 -21.72
CA TYR A 186 19.27 6.99 -20.98
C TYR A 186 18.27 5.85 -21.18
N TYR A 187 17.74 5.35 -20.06
CA TYR A 187 16.81 4.23 -20.00
C TYR A 187 15.51 4.65 -19.34
N VAL A 188 14.40 4.38 -20.00
CA VAL A 188 13.04 4.56 -19.44
C VAL A 188 12.38 3.18 -19.36
N PHE A 189 12.11 2.71 -18.14
CA PHE A 189 11.37 1.49 -17.90
C PHE A 189 9.90 1.84 -17.68
N LEU A 190 9.00 1.01 -18.20
CA LEU A 190 7.56 1.27 -18.23
C LEU A 190 6.77 -0.04 -18.15
N ILE A 191 5.68 -0.03 -17.41
CA ILE A 191 4.68 -1.08 -17.50
C ILE A 191 3.73 -0.81 -18.67
N HIS A 192 3.24 -1.86 -19.30
CA HIS A 192 2.07 -1.83 -20.18
C HIS A 192 1.30 -3.16 -20.15
N TRP A 193 0.08 -3.16 -20.68
CA TRP A 193 -0.73 -4.36 -20.80
C TRP A 193 -1.27 -4.47 -22.21
N PRO A 194 -0.60 -5.24 -23.09
CA PRO A 194 -1.07 -5.46 -24.46
C PRO A 194 -2.39 -6.24 -24.46
N LYS A 195 -3.23 -5.99 -25.45
CA LYS A 195 -4.50 -6.70 -25.62
C LYS A 195 -4.26 -8.20 -25.85
N GLY A 196 -4.90 -9.04 -25.02
CA GLY A 196 -4.77 -10.49 -25.08
C GLY A 196 -3.49 -11.05 -24.41
N GLY A 197 -2.67 -10.18 -23.80
CA GLY A 197 -1.47 -10.55 -23.05
C GLY A 197 -1.66 -10.38 -21.54
N MET A 198 -0.53 -10.28 -20.83
CA MET A 198 -0.42 -9.92 -19.43
C MET A 198 0.39 -8.63 -19.29
N ARG A 199 0.48 -8.06 -18.09
CA ARG A 199 1.38 -6.93 -17.81
C ARG A 199 2.82 -7.30 -18.17
N SER A 200 3.51 -6.39 -18.81
CA SER A 200 4.87 -6.55 -19.30
C SER A 200 5.70 -5.34 -18.92
N GLU A 201 6.99 -5.57 -18.67
CA GLU A 201 7.99 -4.53 -18.51
C GLU A 201 8.59 -4.22 -19.85
N ALA A 202 8.53 -2.95 -20.27
CA ALA A 202 9.20 -2.43 -21.46
C ALA A 202 10.37 -1.53 -21.07
N CYS A 203 11.38 -1.49 -21.91
CA CYS A 203 12.52 -0.59 -21.80
C CYS A 203 12.71 0.20 -23.09
N PHE A 204 12.92 1.51 -22.95
CA PHE A 204 13.27 2.41 -24.03
C PHE A 204 14.63 3.03 -23.78
N VAL A 205 15.49 3.07 -24.81
CA VAL A 205 16.91 3.47 -24.70
C VAL A 205 17.21 4.56 -25.71
N SER A 206 17.98 5.57 -25.30
CA SER A 206 18.53 6.61 -26.16
C SER A 206 19.97 6.97 -25.75
N ASP A 207 20.81 7.40 -26.70
CA ASP A 207 22.15 7.92 -26.42
C ASP A 207 22.11 9.40 -25.97
N GLN A 208 20.99 10.10 -26.18
CA GLN A 208 20.78 11.50 -25.80
C GLN A 208 19.46 11.62 -25.03
N ILE A 209 19.46 12.47 -24.00
CA ILE A 209 18.30 12.60 -23.11
C ILE A 209 17.03 13.02 -23.85
N ASP A 210 17.17 13.89 -24.82
CA ASP A 210 16.10 14.37 -25.70
C ASP A 210 16.13 13.77 -27.11
N GLY A 211 16.90 12.68 -27.29
CA GLY A 211 17.05 11.96 -28.55
C GLY A 211 15.82 11.12 -28.92
N GLU A 212 16.01 10.27 -29.91
CA GLU A 212 15.04 9.24 -30.28
C GLU A 212 15.21 8.05 -29.36
N TYR A 213 14.11 7.58 -28.75
CA TYR A 213 14.07 6.42 -27.90
C TYR A 213 13.56 5.22 -28.70
N SER A 214 14.37 4.15 -28.77
CA SER A 214 13.97 2.85 -29.30
C SER A 214 13.67 1.91 -28.14
N GLY A 215 12.66 1.04 -28.26
CA GLY A 215 12.26 0.21 -27.14
C GLY A 215 11.66 -1.14 -27.53
N CYS A 216 11.62 -2.04 -26.55
CA CYS A 216 10.98 -3.34 -26.62
C CYS A 216 10.57 -3.82 -25.22
N ASP A 217 9.77 -4.89 -25.18
CA ASP A 217 9.49 -5.60 -23.94
C ASP A 217 10.77 -6.33 -23.46
N VAL A 218 11.14 -6.09 -22.22
CA VAL A 218 12.32 -6.70 -21.56
C VAL A 218 11.94 -7.80 -20.57
N LEU A 219 10.67 -7.83 -20.15
CA LEU A 219 10.10 -8.94 -19.37
C LEU A 219 8.61 -9.14 -19.74
N HIS A 220 8.29 -10.35 -20.22
CA HIS A 220 6.93 -10.81 -20.42
C HIS A 220 6.80 -12.16 -19.72
N SER A 221 6.61 -12.15 -18.40
CA SER A 221 6.66 -13.35 -17.57
C SER A 221 5.64 -13.28 -16.45
N ASP A 222 4.95 -14.39 -16.24
CA ASP A 222 4.20 -14.63 -15.02
C ASP A 222 5.08 -15.26 -13.94
N PHE A 223 4.64 -15.18 -12.70
CA PHE A 223 5.30 -15.79 -11.56
C PHE A 223 4.27 -16.51 -10.69
N MET A 224 4.53 -17.78 -10.35
CA MET A 224 3.68 -18.62 -9.47
C MET A 224 2.21 -18.76 -9.94
N ASP A 225 1.95 -18.80 -11.25
CA ASP A 225 0.64 -19.07 -11.88
C ASP A 225 -0.48 -18.04 -11.57
N TRP A 226 -0.15 -16.82 -11.13
CA TRP A 226 -1.12 -15.75 -10.90
C TRP A 226 -1.67 -15.14 -12.20
N LYS A 227 -1.00 -15.37 -13.34
CA LYS A 227 -1.43 -14.97 -14.70
C LYS A 227 -1.62 -13.45 -14.87
N SER A 228 -0.97 -12.66 -14.05
CA SER A 228 -1.10 -11.20 -14.04
C SER A 228 0.10 -10.47 -14.66
N GLY A 229 1.24 -11.18 -14.82
CA GLY A 229 2.49 -10.63 -15.30
C GLY A 229 3.26 -9.85 -14.23
N VAL A 230 4.59 -9.82 -14.35
CA VAL A 230 5.50 -9.09 -13.46
C VAL A 230 6.02 -7.86 -14.19
N ALA A 231 5.72 -6.66 -13.68
CA ALA A 231 6.14 -5.40 -14.29
C ALA A 231 6.04 -4.23 -13.29
N GLN A 232 6.49 -3.06 -13.71
CA GLN A 232 6.56 -1.78 -13.00
C GLN A 232 7.41 -1.84 -11.73
N GLY A 233 8.56 -1.20 -11.80
CA GLY A 233 9.44 -1.01 -10.65
C GLY A 233 10.81 -0.49 -11.06
N GLY A 234 11.61 -0.17 -10.05
CA GLY A 234 12.96 0.35 -10.22
C GLY A 234 14.01 -0.74 -10.42
N ILE A 235 15.15 -0.33 -10.94
CA ILE A 235 16.36 -1.17 -10.99
C ILE A 235 17.42 -0.61 -10.05
N VAL A 236 18.29 -1.50 -9.54
CA VAL A 236 19.37 -1.15 -8.62
C VAL A 236 20.56 -2.07 -8.80
N ASP A 237 21.77 -1.52 -8.66
CA ASP A 237 23.02 -2.29 -8.64
C ASP A 237 23.44 -2.66 -7.20
N ASP A 238 24.29 -3.67 -7.05
CA ASP A 238 24.88 -4.07 -5.77
C ASP A 238 26.25 -3.44 -5.50
N GLY A 239 26.73 -2.56 -6.38
CA GLY A 239 28.06 -1.97 -6.32
C GLY A 239 29.20 -2.93 -6.69
N LYS A 240 28.88 -4.15 -7.15
CA LYS A 240 29.85 -5.20 -7.54
C LYS A 240 29.63 -5.68 -8.98
N GLY A 241 28.75 -5.00 -9.71
CA GLY A 241 28.46 -5.26 -11.12
C GLY A 241 27.19 -6.07 -11.37
N ASN A 242 26.49 -6.54 -10.34
CA ASN A 242 25.19 -7.17 -10.54
C ASN A 242 24.06 -6.14 -10.45
N TRP A 243 23.03 -6.32 -11.27
CA TRP A 243 21.85 -5.49 -11.32
C TRP A 243 20.60 -6.31 -11.02
N TYR A 244 19.63 -5.66 -10.40
CA TYR A 244 18.35 -6.26 -10.03
C TYR A 244 17.21 -5.29 -10.29
N GLY A 245 16.08 -5.80 -10.79
CA GLY A 245 14.80 -5.11 -10.80
C GLY A 245 13.97 -5.53 -9.61
N ILE A 246 13.30 -4.60 -8.95
CA ILE A 246 12.20 -4.90 -8.04
C ILE A 246 10.95 -4.39 -8.72
N LEU A 247 10.15 -5.33 -9.22
CA LEU A 247 8.90 -5.12 -9.93
C LEU A 247 7.74 -5.62 -9.06
N PHE A 248 6.50 -5.45 -9.46
CA PHE A 248 5.41 -6.08 -8.74
C PHE A 248 4.59 -7.05 -9.60
N GLN A 249 3.80 -7.89 -8.93
CA GLN A 249 2.79 -8.74 -9.53
C GLN A 249 1.50 -8.67 -8.72
N ASP A 250 0.33 -8.65 -9.39
CA ASP A 250 -0.97 -8.74 -8.72
C ASP A 250 -1.22 -10.15 -8.20
N HIS A 251 -1.60 -10.25 -6.94
CA HIS A 251 -1.95 -11.48 -6.23
C HIS A 251 -3.38 -11.41 -5.67
N GLY A 252 -4.35 -11.14 -6.53
CA GLY A 252 -5.76 -11.06 -6.14
C GLY A 252 -6.01 -10.04 -5.03
N ALA A 253 -6.83 -10.40 -4.05
CA ALA A 253 -7.20 -9.52 -2.94
C ALA A 253 -6.04 -9.19 -1.99
N MET A 254 -4.95 -9.95 -2.02
CA MET A 254 -3.74 -9.62 -1.27
C MET A 254 -3.09 -8.32 -1.76
N GLY A 255 -3.25 -7.98 -3.05
CA GLY A 255 -2.71 -6.78 -3.67
C GLY A 255 -1.48 -7.03 -4.54
N ARG A 256 -0.61 -6.05 -4.66
CA ARG A 256 0.53 -6.01 -5.57
C ARG A 256 1.83 -6.28 -4.80
N MET A 257 2.44 -7.43 -5.05
CA MET A 257 3.59 -7.93 -4.29
C MET A 257 4.91 -7.69 -5.01
N PRO A 258 5.96 -7.17 -4.35
CA PRO A 258 7.28 -6.99 -4.93
C PRO A 258 7.93 -8.32 -5.31
N VAL A 259 8.50 -8.36 -6.52
CA VAL A 259 9.23 -9.48 -7.09
C VAL A 259 10.61 -9.02 -7.52
N LEU A 260 11.65 -9.70 -7.04
CA LEU A 260 13.05 -9.43 -7.37
C LEU A 260 13.44 -10.21 -8.63
N VAL A 261 14.04 -9.52 -9.59
CA VAL A 261 14.41 -10.07 -10.89
C VAL A 261 15.86 -9.70 -11.20
N PRO A 262 16.75 -10.64 -11.56
CA PRO A 262 18.10 -10.30 -12.01
C PRO A 262 18.03 -9.53 -13.34
N VAL A 263 18.94 -8.58 -13.53
CA VAL A 263 19.05 -7.77 -14.75
C VAL A 263 20.48 -7.80 -15.27
N SER A 264 20.68 -7.99 -16.57
CA SER A 264 21.98 -7.85 -17.22
C SER A 264 21.92 -6.81 -18.34
N PHE A 265 23.08 -6.21 -18.65
CA PHE A 265 23.27 -5.21 -19.71
C PHE A 265 24.21 -5.74 -20.80
N ASP A 266 24.16 -7.04 -21.09
CA ASP A 266 25.04 -7.70 -22.04
C ASP A 266 24.58 -7.55 -23.52
N SER A 267 23.46 -6.88 -23.75
CA SER A 267 22.90 -6.63 -25.07
C SER A 267 22.48 -5.15 -25.24
N ASP A 268 21.95 -4.78 -26.40
CA ASP A 268 21.49 -3.41 -26.69
C ASP A 268 20.38 -2.94 -25.72
N PHE A 269 19.57 -3.89 -25.23
CA PHE A 269 18.59 -3.69 -24.19
C PHE A 269 18.91 -4.51 -22.95
N PRO A 270 18.54 -4.05 -21.74
CA PRO A 270 18.70 -4.86 -20.55
C PRO A 270 17.84 -6.14 -20.63
N VAL A 271 18.39 -7.24 -20.16
CA VAL A 271 17.70 -8.53 -20.09
C VAL A 271 17.26 -8.79 -18.66
N PHE A 272 15.96 -8.91 -18.46
CA PHE A 272 15.36 -9.22 -17.17
C PHE A 272 15.12 -10.73 -17.04
N GLY A 273 15.38 -11.25 -15.83
CA GLY A 273 15.18 -12.66 -15.52
C GLY A 273 16.27 -13.57 -16.05
N ILE A 274 15.99 -14.87 -16.01
CA ILE A 274 16.78 -15.91 -16.62
C ILE A 274 16.01 -16.43 -17.82
N GLU A 275 16.60 -16.29 -19.01
CA GLU A 275 15.93 -16.64 -20.28
C GLU A 275 14.57 -15.93 -20.44
N GLY A 276 14.47 -14.67 -20.01
CA GLY A 276 13.23 -13.87 -20.10
C GLY A 276 12.12 -14.28 -19.12
N LYS A 277 12.46 -15.04 -18.06
CA LYS A 277 11.51 -15.49 -17.05
C LYS A 277 11.95 -15.10 -15.64
N VAL A 278 10.98 -14.80 -14.79
CA VAL A 278 11.24 -14.60 -13.35
C VAL A 278 11.69 -15.93 -12.73
N PRO A 279 12.90 -16.01 -12.15
CA PRO A 279 13.36 -17.25 -11.51
C PRO A 279 12.63 -17.47 -10.18
N LEU A 280 12.39 -18.73 -9.80
CA LEU A 280 11.81 -19.05 -8.47
C LEU A 280 12.74 -18.67 -7.32
N ASN A 281 14.03 -18.77 -7.54
CA ASN A 281 15.05 -18.44 -6.56
C ASN A 281 16.10 -17.52 -7.16
N ILE A 282 16.55 -16.56 -6.36
CA ILE A 282 17.54 -15.58 -6.75
C ILE A 282 18.70 -15.58 -5.76
N GLN A 283 19.87 -15.25 -6.25
CA GLN A 283 21.06 -15.06 -5.43
C GLN A 283 21.40 -13.57 -5.38
N THR A 284 21.53 -13.05 -4.18
CA THR A 284 21.94 -11.66 -3.90
C THR A 284 23.16 -11.65 -3.00
N ILE A 285 23.79 -10.49 -2.89
CA ILE A 285 24.90 -10.26 -1.98
C ILE A 285 24.35 -9.54 -0.74
N ASP A 286 24.65 -10.10 0.43
CA ASP A 286 24.32 -9.44 1.69
C ASP A 286 25.44 -8.46 2.06
N LEU A 287 25.10 -7.17 2.11
CA LEU A 287 26.01 -6.08 2.42
C LEU A 287 26.18 -5.88 3.93
N ASN A 288 25.35 -6.52 4.76
CA ASN A 288 25.43 -6.51 6.24
C ASN A 288 24.88 -7.81 6.85
N PRO A 289 25.62 -8.94 6.78
CA PRO A 289 25.12 -10.27 7.17
C PRO A 289 24.70 -10.41 8.65
N ASN A 290 25.08 -9.47 9.50
CA ASN A 290 24.73 -9.49 10.92
C ASN A 290 23.51 -8.64 11.26
N TYR A 291 22.91 -7.95 10.28
CA TYR A 291 21.75 -7.13 10.50
C TYR A 291 20.50 -7.98 10.81
N LYS A 292 19.69 -7.52 11.77
CA LYS A 292 18.44 -8.17 12.15
C LYS A 292 17.28 -7.25 11.80
N TYR A 293 16.50 -7.68 10.81
CA TYR A 293 15.34 -6.97 10.34
C TYR A 293 14.18 -7.05 11.34
N LYS A 294 13.46 -5.96 11.48
CA LYS A 294 12.17 -5.97 12.16
C LYS A 294 11.11 -6.59 11.24
N PRO A 295 10.16 -7.36 11.79
CA PRO A 295 9.03 -7.85 11.00
C PRO A 295 8.23 -6.69 10.39
N LEU A 296 7.61 -6.94 9.23
CA LEU A 296 6.71 -6.01 8.55
C LEU A 296 5.30 -6.00 9.15
N PHE A 297 5.05 -6.79 10.18
CA PHE A 297 3.82 -6.83 10.99
C PHE A 297 4.18 -6.80 12.47
N CYS A 298 3.23 -6.45 13.34
CA CYS A 298 3.48 -6.33 14.76
C CYS A 298 2.22 -6.63 15.59
N ASN A 299 2.43 -6.99 16.85
CA ASN A 299 1.37 -7.22 17.82
C ASN A 299 1.06 -5.97 18.67
N ASP A 300 2.09 -5.23 19.03
CA ASP A 300 1.93 -4.02 19.84
C ASP A 300 1.55 -2.81 18.98
N PHE A 301 0.73 -1.93 19.50
CA PHE A 301 0.41 -0.64 18.86
C PHE A 301 1.59 0.33 18.96
N LEU A 302 2.26 0.35 20.10
CA LEU A 302 3.42 1.23 20.35
C LEU A 302 4.72 0.41 20.39
N ASP A 303 5.78 1.02 19.91
CA ASP A 303 7.14 0.51 20.04
C ASP A 303 7.71 0.71 21.48
N SER A 304 8.94 0.27 21.71
CA SER A 304 9.63 0.42 22.99
C SER A 304 9.85 1.87 23.44
N ASN A 305 9.72 2.84 22.53
CA ASN A 305 9.88 4.27 22.79
C ASN A 305 8.52 4.99 22.95
N GLY A 306 7.41 4.24 22.95
CA GLY A 306 6.06 4.80 23.03
C GLY A 306 5.58 5.47 21.74
N LYS A 307 6.23 5.21 20.59
CA LYS A 307 5.79 5.67 19.28
C LYS A 307 4.94 4.57 18.63
N ILE A 308 3.98 4.99 17.80
CA ILE A 308 3.17 4.06 17.02
C ILE A 308 4.07 3.23 16.11
N ASN A 309 3.91 1.90 16.17
CA ASN A 309 4.68 0.99 15.34
C ASN A 309 4.43 1.24 13.86
N LEU A 310 5.49 1.25 13.05
CA LEU A 310 5.43 1.56 11.62
C LEU A 310 4.64 0.53 10.79
N CYS A 311 4.28 -0.61 11.36
CA CYS A 311 3.38 -1.57 10.71
C CYS A 311 1.92 -1.08 10.65
N TRP A 312 1.55 -0.14 11.51
CA TRP A 312 0.21 0.42 11.56
C TRP A 312 0.07 1.62 10.63
N GLN A 313 -1.04 1.65 9.91
CA GLN A 313 -1.50 2.81 9.13
C GLN A 313 -2.99 3.03 9.37
N TRP A 314 -3.42 4.28 9.41
CA TRP A 314 -4.83 4.61 9.44
C TRP A 314 -5.46 4.57 8.06
N ASN A 315 -6.72 4.17 8.02
CA ASN A 315 -7.60 4.42 6.89
C ASN A 315 -7.96 5.92 6.87
N HIS A 316 -7.28 6.69 6.02
CA HIS A 316 -7.30 8.16 6.00
C HIS A 316 -6.57 8.81 7.18
N ILE A 317 -6.58 10.16 7.26
CA ILE A 317 -5.88 10.91 8.31
C ILE A 317 -6.63 10.77 9.64
N PRO A 318 -5.97 10.34 10.73
CA PRO A 318 -6.60 10.20 12.04
C PRO A 318 -6.88 11.54 12.72
N ASP A 319 -7.83 11.54 13.65
CA ASP A 319 -8.07 12.62 14.60
C ASP A 319 -7.70 12.16 16.02
N PHE A 320 -6.52 12.52 16.49
CA PHE A 320 -6.00 12.14 17.79
C PHE A 320 -6.75 12.75 19.00
N ASN A 321 -7.73 13.66 18.78
CA ASN A 321 -8.64 14.07 19.84
C ASN A 321 -9.64 12.97 20.22
N PHE A 322 -9.83 11.99 19.32
CA PHE A 322 -10.83 10.92 19.46
C PHE A 322 -10.23 9.51 19.39
N CYS A 323 -8.90 9.40 19.46
CA CYS A 323 -8.23 8.12 19.64
C CYS A 323 -6.92 8.29 20.42
N ASN A 324 -6.55 7.28 21.19
CA ASN A 324 -5.29 7.28 21.93
C ASN A 324 -4.79 5.86 22.23
N PHE A 325 -3.59 5.75 22.75
CA PHE A 325 -2.93 4.51 23.13
C PHE A 325 -2.54 4.56 24.63
N PRO A 326 -3.42 4.13 25.56
CA PRO A 326 -3.15 4.16 27.00
C PRO A 326 -1.97 3.26 27.40
N ALA A 327 -1.77 2.15 26.68
CA ALA A 327 -0.65 1.23 26.84
C ALA A 327 -0.16 0.76 25.45
N LYS A 328 1.00 0.10 25.41
CA LYS A 328 1.58 -0.37 24.14
C LYS A 328 0.70 -1.38 23.40
N ASN A 329 -0.11 -2.12 24.13
CA ASN A 329 -1.04 -3.15 23.65
C ASN A 329 -2.52 -2.72 23.70
N GLU A 330 -2.79 -1.41 23.90
CA GLU A 330 -4.15 -0.86 23.97
C GLU A 330 -4.36 0.28 22.99
N TYR A 331 -5.46 0.24 22.23
CA TYR A 331 -5.93 1.28 21.33
C TYR A 331 -7.37 1.62 21.64
N VAL A 332 -7.64 2.89 21.88
CA VAL A 332 -8.96 3.42 22.23
C VAL A 332 -9.47 4.31 21.12
N ILE A 333 -10.73 4.11 20.71
CA ILE A 333 -11.44 4.98 19.77
C ILE A 333 -12.71 5.50 20.45
N GLN A 334 -12.93 6.81 20.36
CA GLN A 334 -14.18 7.47 20.73
C GLN A 334 -14.93 7.87 19.47
N SER A 335 -16.24 7.61 19.41
CA SER A 335 -17.07 8.09 18.31
C SER A 335 -17.31 9.60 18.40
N ASN A 336 -17.10 10.31 17.30
CA ASN A 336 -17.28 11.76 17.18
C ASN A 336 -18.17 12.16 15.98
N SER A 337 -18.71 11.18 15.28
CA SER A 337 -19.58 11.40 14.10
C SER A 337 -20.55 10.24 13.92
N VAL A 338 -21.59 10.48 13.12
CA VAL A 338 -22.55 9.46 12.70
C VAL A 338 -22.16 8.99 11.32
N GLU A 339 -21.84 7.69 11.23
CA GLU A 339 -21.39 7.08 9.99
C GLU A 339 -22.26 5.87 9.64
N LYS A 340 -22.25 5.49 8.37
CA LYS A 340 -23.10 4.41 7.88
C LYS A 340 -22.43 3.05 7.86
N ASN A 341 -21.10 3.01 7.74
CA ASN A 341 -20.35 1.79 7.51
C ASN A 341 -18.85 1.96 7.88
N PRO A 342 -18.07 0.87 7.96
CA PRO A 342 -16.66 0.94 8.36
C PRO A 342 -15.75 1.70 7.39
N LEU A 343 -16.12 1.90 6.12
CA LEU A 343 -15.32 2.73 5.20
C LEU A 343 -15.36 4.22 5.57
N LEU A 344 -16.41 4.67 6.23
CA LEU A 344 -16.54 6.04 6.72
C LEU A 344 -16.08 6.20 8.18
N ALA A 345 -15.78 5.09 8.86
CA ALA A 345 -15.34 5.09 10.26
C ALA A 345 -13.98 5.79 10.42
N LYS A 346 -13.97 6.89 11.17
CA LYS A 346 -12.76 7.63 11.50
C LYS A 346 -11.86 6.85 12.45
N ASN A 347 -10.57 7.14 12.44
CA ASN A 347 -9.59 6.50 13.31
C ASN A 347 -9.52 4.96 13.15
N THR A 348 -9.93 4.44 12.01
CA THR A 348 -9.76 3.01 11.70
C THR A 348 -8.28 2.71 11.50
N LEU A 349 -7.73 1.85 12.36
CA LEU A 349 -6.30 1.48 12.37
C LEU A 349 -6.10 0.14 11.68
N THR A 350 -5.10 0.05 10.78
CA THR A 350 -4.96 -1.11 9.89
C THR A 350 -3.56 -1.68 9.85
N GLN A 351 -3.46 -3.00 9.61
CA GLN A 351 -2.23 -3.67 9.16
C GLN A 351 -2.49 -4.43 7.86
N ARG A 352 -1.45 -4.54 7.01
CA ARG A 352 -1.47 -5.31 5.76
C ARG A 352 -1.64 -6.81 6.04
N ALA A 353 -2.25 -7.53 5.11
CA ALA A 353 -2.16 -8.98 5.06
C ALA A 353 -0.75 -9.41 4.62
N PHE A 354 -0.20 -10.43 5.25
CA PHE A 354 1.09 -11.03 4.90
C PHE A 354 0.94 -12.53 4.67
N THR A 355 1.64 -13.06 3.70
CA THR A 355 1.61 -14.46 3.30
C THR A 355 0.26 -14.92 2.73
N HIS A 356 0.24 -16.11 2.14
CA HIS A 356 -0.97 -16.69 1.55
C HIS A 356 -2.00 -17.12 2.61
N HIS A 357 -1.56 -17.27 3.86
CA HIS A 357 -2.44 -17.66 4.97
C HIS A 357 -1.99 -16.91 6.22
N CYS A 358 -2.84 -16.01 6.70
CA CYS A 358 -2.59 -15.21 7.90
C CYS A 358 -3.88 -14.90 8.65
N ALA A 359 -3.74 -14.62 9.94
CA ALA A 359 -4.86 -14.21 10.77
C ALA A 359 -4.47 -13.10 11.74
N ALA A 360 -5.47 -12.40 12.24
CA ALA A 360 -5.34 -11.50 13.36
C ALA A 360 -6.44 -11.77 14.39
N LYS A 361 -6.10 -11.66 15.67
CA LYS A 361 -7.07 -11.65 16.75
C LYS A 361 -6.88 -10.44 17.65
N VAL A 362 -7.96 -10.01 18.29
CA VAL A 362 -7.97 -8.83 19.16
C VAL A 362 -9.03 -9.00 20.25
N LEU A 363 -8.72 -8.61 21.47
CA LEU A 363 -9.67 -8.48 22.56
C LEU A 363 -10.37 -7.12 22.46
N VAL A 364 -11.69 -7.13 22.40
CA VAL A 364 -12.54 -5.93 22.31
C VAL A 364 -13.25 -5.72 23.63
N ASP A 365 -12.97 -4.59 24.30
CA ASP A 365 -13.74 -4.09 25.44
C ASP A 365 -14.86 -3.19 24.89
N PHE A 366 -16.09 -3.68 24.99
CA PHE A 366 -17.29 -3.02 24.51
C PHE A 366 -18.19 -2.44 25.61
N SER A 367 -17.66 -2.33 26.84
CA SER A 367 -18.42 -1.84 28.02
C SER A 367 -19.00 -0.44 27.85
N SER A 368 -18.38 0.39 27.04
CA SER A 368 -18.72 1.81 26.86
C SER A 368 -19.35 2.16 25.51
N ILE A 369 -19.66 1.17 24.65
CA ILE A 369 -20.37 1.44 23.40
C ILE A 369 -21.85 1.76 23.66
N LYS A 370 -22.44 2.56 22.78
CA LYS A 370 -23.82 3.06 22.88
C LYS A 370 -24.75 2.34 21.89
N ASN A 371 -26.05 2.51 22.07
CA ASN A 371 -27.04 2.03 21.09
C ASN A 371 -26.73 2.57 19.69
N GLY A 372 -26.71 1.67 18.71
CA GLY A 372 -26.39 1.99 17.31
C GLY A 372 -24.90 2.03 16.97
N ASP A 373 -24.02 1.75 17.92
CA ASP A 373 -22.59 1.66 17.67
C ASP A 373 -22.19 0.29 17.10
N PHE A 374 -21.11 0.30 16.31
CA PHE A 374 -20.45 -0.88 15.77
C PHE A 374 -18.95 -0.79 16.00
N ALA A 375 -18.36 -1.84 16.59
CA ALA A 375 -16.92 -1.93 16.83
C ALA A 375 -16.41 -3.34 16.53
N GLY A 376 -15.23 -3.47 15.93
CA GLY A 376 -14.72 -4.82 15.67
C GLY A 376 -13.50 -4.88 14.75
N LEU A 377 -13.37 -6.04 14.12
CA LEU A 377 -12.27 -6.41 13.22
C LEU A 377 -12.82 -6.62 11.81
N CYS A 378 -12.27 -5.86 10.84
CA CYS A 378 -12.75 -5.81 9.47
C CYS A 378 -11.69 -6.31 8.49
N ALA A 379 -12.12 -7.13 7.52
CA ALA A 379 -11.44 -7.32 6.24
C ALA A 379 -11.70 -6.06 5.41
N LEU A 380 -10.79 -5.07 5.52
CA LEU A 380 -10.98 -3.76 4.92
C LEU A 380 -10.48 -3.74 3.49
N GLN A 381 -11.41 -3.62 2.58
CA GLN A 381 -11.25 -3.42 1.14
C GLN A 381 -12.56 -2.86 0.60
N GLY A 382 -12.64 -2.50 -0.67
CA GLY A 382 -13.90 -2.02 -1.28
C GLY A 382 -15.09 -2.92 -1.01
N GLY A 383 -14.91 -4.24 -1.13
CA GLY A 383 -15.91 -5.26 -0.82
C GLY A 383 -15.90 -5.75 0.63
N TYR A 384 -15.67 -4.89 1.61
CA TYR A 384 -15.46 -5.23 3.02
C TYR A 384 -16.46 -6.22 3.63
N ALA A 385 -15.99 -6.93 4.66
CA ALA A 385 -16.82 -7.60 5.64
C ALA A 385 -16.14 -7.53 7.02
N PHE A 386 -16.93 -7.59 8.10
CA PHE A 386 -16.39 -7.50 9.45
C PHE A 386 -17.11 -8.42 10.43
N ILE A 387 -16.41 -8.78 11.51
CA ILE A 387 -16.96 -9.30 12.73
C ILE A 387 -16.87 -8.22 13.81
N GLY A 388 -17.95 -7.99 14.55
CA GLY A 388 -17.95 -6.90 15.53
C GLY A 388 -19.13 -6.96 16.50
N ILE A 389 -19.05 -6.11 17.51
CA ILE A 389 -20.11 -5.92 18.51
C ILE A 389 -20.95 -4.72 18.12
N THR A 390 -22.26 -4.85 18.28
CA THR A 390 -23.23 -3.73 18.23
C THR A 390 -24.12 -3.76 19.46
N LYS A 391 -24.66 -2.60 19.82
CA LYS A 391 -25.65 -2.46 20.92
C LYS A 391 -26.99 -2.01 20.34
N GLU A 392 -28.07 -2.72 20.70
CA GLU A 392 -29.45 -2.41 20.27
C GLU A 392 -30.38 -2.58 21.47
N ASN A 393 -31.15 -1.54 21.80
CA ASN A 393 -32.10 -1.54 22.92
C ASN A 393 -31.47 -2.02 24.24
N ASP A 394 -30.20 -1.59 24.50
CA ASP A 394 -29.38 -1.94 25.64
C ASP A 394 -28.83 -3.39 25.66
N ASP A 395 -29.18 -4.22 24.70
CA ASP A 395 -28.61 -5.56 24.51
C ASP A 395 -27.40 -5.52 23.54
N PHE A 396 -26.39 -6.35 23.84
CA PHE A 396 -25.21 -6.50 22.99
C PHE A 396 -25.34 -7.71 22.07
N TYR A 397 -24.95 -7.50 20.81
CA TYR A 397 -24.93 -8.56 19.80
C TYR A 397 -23.57 -8.61 19.11
N LEU A 398 -23.10 -9.83 18.93
CA LEU A 398 -22.02 -10.12 17.98
C LEU A 398 -22.64 -10.26 16.59
N VAL A 399 -22.06 -9.59 15.62
CA VAL A 399 -22.54 -9.60 14.24
C VAL A 399 -21.40 -9.87 13.27
N VAL A 400 -21.73 -10.55 12.16
CA VAL A 400 -20.93 -10.50 10.95
C VAL A 400 -21.75 -9.72 9.92
N ALA A 401 -21.13 -8.72 9.31
CA ALA A 401 -21.78 -7.89 8.31
C ALA A 401 -20.84 -7.61 7.14
N GLN A 402 -21.41 -7.35 5.98
CA GLN A 402 -20.67 -7.09 4.75
C GLN A 402 -21.24 -5.90 3.98
N ARG A 403 -20.46 -5.37 3.06
CA ARG A 403 -20.97 -4.39 2.09
C ARG A 403 -22.16 -4.97 1.35
N LYS A 404 -23.26 -4.22 1.36
CA LYS A 404 -24.52 -4.63 0.71
C LYS A 404 -24.49 -4.42 -0.80
N THR A 405 -23.97 -3.28 -1.23
CA THR A 405 -23.90 -2.90 -2.65
C THR A 405 -22.66 -3.50 -3.29
N GLU A 406 -22.81 -4.11 -4.46
CA GLU A 406 -21.66 -4.62 -5.22
C GLU A 406 -20.67 -3.50 -5.55
N VAL A 407 -19.37 -3.84 -5.51
CA VAL A 407 -18.31 -2.92 -5.88
C VAL A 407 -18.25 -2.80 -7.40
N GLU A 408 -18.23 -1.59 -7.92
CA GLU A 408 -17.91 -1.33 -9.32
C GLU A 408 -16.40 -1.54 -9.54
N LYS A 409 -15.99 -2.76 -9.91
CA LYS A 409 -14.59 -3.23 -9.93
C LYS A 409 -13.61 -2.31 -10.66
N TRP A 410 -14.07 -1.60 -11.69
CA TRP A 410 -13.24 -0.76 -12.57
C TRP A 410 -13.37 0.73 -12.31
N LYS A 411 -14.14 1.15 -11.33
CA LYS A 411 -14.34 2.55 -10.98
C LYS A 411 -13.42 2.96 -9.83
N ILE A 412 -12.54 3.91 -10.10
CA ILE A 412 -11.64 4.47 -9.11
C ILE A 412 -12.41 5.41 -8.18
N GLY A 413 -12.17 5.30 -6.87
CA GLY A 413 -12.60 6.29 -5.89
C GLY A 413 -14.09 6.26 -5.56
N SER A 414 -14.70 5.10 -5.46
CA SER A 414 -16.08 4.98 -4.97
C SER A 414 -16.12 4.94 -3.44
N VAL A 415 -16.94 5.80 -2.84
CA VAL A 415 -17.27 5.74 -1.42
C VAL A 415 -18.62 5.05 -1.27
N ASP A 416 -18.67 4.01 -0.42
CA ASP A 416 -19.94 3.35 -0.08
C ASP A 416 -20.72 4.21 0.91
N ASN A 417 -21.96 4.55 0.57
CA ASN A 417 -22.87 5.33 1.41
C ASN A 417 -24.02 4.49 1.97
N ASP A 418 -24.01 3.18 1.77
CA ASP A 418 -25.04 2.27 2.27
C ASP A 418 -24.66 1.71 3.66
N LYS A 419 -25.68 1.29 4.40
CA LYS A 419 -25.46 0.49 5.62
C LYS A 419 -25.06 -0.93 5.23
N PRO A 420 -24.17 -1.58 5.99
CA PRO A 420 -23.83 -2.98 5.76
C PRO A 420 -25.03 -3.89 5.93
N GLU A 421 -25.00 -5.02 5.26
CA GLU A 421 -25.92 -6.14 5.45
C GLU A 421 -25.41 -7.02 6.59
N ILE A 422 -26.19 -7.21 7.64
CA ILE A 422 -25.90 -8.17 8.70
C ILE A 422 -26.27 -9.57 8.18
N VAL A 423 -25.27 -10.41 7.98
CA VAL A 423 -25.43 -11.79 7.47
C VAL A 423 -25.49 -12.81 8.58
N TRP A 424 -25.00 -12.48 9.77
CA TRP A 424 -25.05 -13.33 10.94
C TRP A 424 -25.13 -12.48 12.22
N LYS A 425 -25.88 -12.95 13.23
CA LYS A 425 -26.09 -12.22 14.50
C LYS A 425 -26.32 -13.18 15.65
N LYS A 426 -25.71 -12.92 16.82
CA LYS A 426 -25.85 -13.70 18.05
C LYS A 426 -25.84 -12.81 19.28
N PRO A 427 -26.74 -13.03 20.31
CA PRO A 427 -26.65 -12.30 21.57
C PRO A 427 -25.34 -12.59 22.31
N VAL A 428 -24.64 -11.56 22.80
CA VAL A 428 -23.36 -11.69 23.48
C VAL A 428 -23.47 -12.45 24.78
N CYS A 429 -24.53 -12.25 25.57
CA CYS A 429 -24.79 -12.92 26.84
C CYS A 429 -24.87 -14.45 26.74
N SER A 430 -24.99 -15.01 25.52
CA SER A 430 -25.03 -16.46 25.31
C SER A 430 -23.65 -17.13 25.32
N PHE A 431 -22.53 -16.35 25.27
CA PHE A 431 -21.18 -16.91 25.16
C PHE A 431 -20.09 -16.12 25.92
N VAL A 432 -20.40 -14.93 26.44
CA VAL A 432 -19.48 -14.06 27.21
C VAL A 432 -20.16 -13.65 28.52
N LYS A 433 -19.39 -13.67 29.62
CA LYS A 433 -19.88 -13.25 30.95
C LYS A 433 -19.58 -11.77 31.25
N ASN A 434 -18.55 -11.22 30.64
CA ASN A 434 -18.10 -9.85 30.82
C ASN A 434 -18.27 -9.05 29.52
N ASN A 435 -17.93 -7.75 29.56
CA ASN A 435 -18.00 -6.89 28.36
C ASN A 435 -16.75 -6.96 27.49
N PHE A 436 -16.15 -8.16 27.38
CA PHE A 436 -14.94 -8.43 26.57
C PHE A 436 -15.18 -9.62 25.64
N VAL A 437 -14.72 -9.53 24.42
CA VAL A 437 -14.73 -10.64 23.47
C VAL A 437 -13.48 -10.64 22.62
N THR A 438 -12.88 -11.82 22.42
CA THR A 438 -11.80 -11.96 21.44
C THR A 438 -12.38 -12.30 20.09
N LEU A 439 -12.11 -11.44 19.11
CA LEU A 439 -12.47 -11.62 17.71
C LEU A 439 -11.26 -12.09 16.92
N GLN A 440 -11.49 -12.92 15.91
CA GLN A 440 -10.45 -13.38 14.99
C GLN A 440 -10.93 -13.24 13.54
N LEU A 441 -10.05 -12.80 12.68
CA LEU A 441 -10.20 -12.71 11.23
C LEU A 441 -9.03 -13.44 10.57
N GLU A 442 -9.32 -14.32 9.64
CA GLU A 442 -8.34 -15.13 8.90
C GLU A 442 -8.48 -14.85 7.41
N PHE A 443 -7.34 -14.71 6.73
CA PHE A 443 -7.25 -14.59 5.28
C PHE A 443 -6.58 -15.81 4.67
N GLN A 444 -7.15 -16.30 3.57
CA GLN A 444 -6.56 -17.33 2.71
C GLN A 444 -6.54 -16.79 1.27
N PHE A 445 -5.37 -16.77 0.65
CA PHE A 445 -5.15 -16.27 -0.71
C PHE A 445 -4.59 -17.37 -1.60
N SER A 446 -5.17 -17.51 -2.78
CA SER A 446 -4.70 -18.46 -3.79
C SER A 446 -5.10 -18.02 -5.20
N PRO A 447 -4.42 -18.53 -6.26
CA PRO A 447 -4.85 -18.28 -7.63
C PRO A 447 -6.29 -18.74 -7.95
N ASN A 448 -6.87 -19.59 -7.11
CA ASN A 448 -8.23 -20.14 -7.29
C ASN A 448 -9.30 -19.35 -6.52
N GLY A 449 -8.93 -18.38 -5.71
CA GLY A 449 -9.85 -17.53 -4.94
C GLY A 449 -9.28 -17.13 -3.58
N ASP A 450 -9.76 -15.99 -3.12
CA ASP A 450 -9.34 -15.36 -1.87
C ASP A 450 -10.53 -15.28 -0.92
N PHE A 451 -10.31 -15.61 0.35
CA PHE A 451 -11.38 -15.71 1.33
C PHE A 451 -11.00 -15.09 2.67
N ALA A 452 -12.00 -14.53 3.37
CA ALA A 452 -11.93 -14.14 4.77
C ALA A 452 -12.88 -14.96 5.61
N TYR A 453 -12.39 -15.47 6.75
CA TYR A 453 -13.14 -16.25 7.73
C TYR A 453 -13.17 -15.54 9.07
N PHE A 454 -14.30 -15.64 9.77
CA PHE A 454 -14.58 -14.88 10.99
C PHE A 454 -14.83 -15.83 12.15
N SER A 455 -14.17 -15.60 13.29
CA SER A 455 -14.30 -16.40 14.49
C SER A 455 -14.37 -15.51 15.74
N TYR A 456 -14.91 -16.04 16.81
CA TYR A 456 -14.94 -15.42 18.13
C TYR A 456 -14.63 -16.46 19.20
N PHE A 457 -14.06 -16.02 20.32
CA PHE A 457 -13.81 -16.91 21.47
C PHE A 457 -15.11 -17.08 22.28
N ASP A 458 -15.56 -18.32 22.45
CA ASP A 458 -16.72 -18.71 23.24
C ASP A 458 -16.26 -19.19 24.62
N GLU A 459 -16.47 -18.38 25.67
CA GLU A 459 -16.03 -18.70 27.03
C GLU A 459 -16.68 -20.00 27.58
N ALA A 460 -17.91 -20.30 27.14
CA ALA A 460 -18.60 -21.52 27.61
C ALA A 460 -17.99 -22.77 26.99
N LYS A 461 -17.43 -22.69 25.79
CA LYS A 461 -16.73 -23.76 25.10
C LYS A 461 -15.23 -23.78 25.38
N ASN A 462 -14.70 -22.66 25.86
CA ASN A 462 -13.27 -22.39 26.03
C ASN A 462 -12.48 -22.60 24.72
N ASP A 463 -13.07 -22.18 23.59
CA ASP A 463 -12.50 -22.38 22.26
C ASP A 463 -13.01 -21.29 21.26
N PHE A 464 -12.31 -21.13 20.15
CA PHE A 464 -12.77 -20.31 19.05
C PHE A 464 -13.88 -21.01 18.28
N VAL A 465 -14.93 -20.25 17.96
CA VAL A 465 -16.06 -20.69 17.14
C VAL A 465 -16.05 -19.91 15.84
N GLN A 466 -15.83 -20.60 14.74
CA GLN A 466 -15.96 -20.02 13.41
C GLN A 466 -17.44 -19.78 13.08
N VAL A 467 -17.73 -18.59 12.55
CA VAL A 467 -19.06 -18.24 12.05
C VAL A 467 -19.32 -18.96 10.73
N ASP A 468 -20.55 -19.45 10.53
CA ASP A 468 -20.96 -20.11 9.27
C ASP A 468 -21.18 -19.05 8.15
N PHE A 469 -20.11 -18.33 7.84
CA PHE A 469 -20.02 -17.34 6.77
C PHE A 469 -18.56 -17.15 6.38
N CYS A 470 -18.28 -17.13 5.09
CA CYS A 470 -17.01 -16.68 4.55
C CYS A 470 -17.23 -15.58 3.52
N LYS A 471 -16.33 -14.60 3.48
CA LYS A 471 -16.32 -13.54 2.49
C LYS A 471 -15.36 -13.86 1.37
N SER A 472 -15.85 -13.98 0.14
CA SER A 472 -14.98 -13.97 -1.04
C SER A 472 -14.41 -12.57 -1.23
N LEU A 473 -13.09 -12.49 -1.39
CA LEU A 473 -12.32 -11.27 -1.58
C LEU A 473 -11.85 -11.20 -3.02
N PHE A 474 -11.64 -9.98 -3.52
CA PHE A 474 -11.09 -9.75 -4.85
C PHE A 474 -10.53 -8.33 -4.95
N PHE A 475 -9.50 -8.15 -5.76
CA PHE A 475 -8.91 -6.83 -6.02
C PHE A 475 -9.86 -5.96 -6.85
N THR A 476 -9.98 -4.69 -6.49
CA THR A 476 -10.81 -3.71 -7.20
C THR A 476 -10.12 -2.36 -7.30
N LEU A 477 -10.38 -1.64 -8.38
CA LEU A 477 -9.83 -0.30 -8.59
C LEU A 477 -10.49 0.78 -7.72
N ASP A 478 -11.61 0.50 -7.08
CA ASP A 478 -12.31 1.49 -6.23
C ASP A 478 -11.45 1.96 -5.06
N GLN A 479 -10.64 1.06 -4.48
CA GLN A 479 -9.65 1.38 -3.45
C GLN A 479 -8.21 1.20 -3.94
N PHE A 480 -7.99 0.32 -4.91
CA PHE A 480 -6.71 0.04 -5.55
C PHE A 480 -5.60 -0.42 -4.58
N VAL A 481 -5.98 -1.19 -3.56
CA VAL A 481 -5.12 -1.70 -2.48
C VAL A 481 -5.44 -3.14 -2.14
N GLY A 482 -4.48 -3.85 -1.54
CA GLY A 482 -4.69 -5.14 -0.91
C GLY A 482 -5.57 -5.03 0.33
N VAL A 483 -6.25 -6.14 0.67
CA VAL A 483 -7.07 -6.24 1.88
C VAL A 483 -6.22 -6.06 3.14
N ARG A 484 -6.80 -5.43 4.17
CA ARG A 484 -6.13 -5.21 5.46
C ARG A 484 -6.98 -5.71 6.62
N PHE A 485 -6.32 -6.12 7.70
CA PHE A 485 -6.92 -6.20 9.01
C PHE A 485 -7.16 -4.78 9.53
N ALA A 486 -8.40 -4.45 9.93
CA ALA A 486 -8.74 -3.12 10.38
C ALA A 486 -9.55 -3.14 11.69
N LEU A 487 -9.10 -2.37 12.66
CA LEU A 487 -9.80 -2.10 13.90
C LEU A 487 -10.64 -0.85 13.71
N PHE A 488 -11.95 -0.98 13.82
CA PHE A 488 -12.88 0.11 13.51
C PHE A 488 -13.92 0.34 14.62
N TYR A 489 -14.40 1.56 14.68
CA TYR A 489 -15.54 1.95 15.51
C TYR A 489 -16.32 3.08 14.87
N TYR A 490 -17.63 2.95 14.79
CA TYR A 490 -18.53 4.03 14.33
C TYR A 490 -19.90 3.95 15.00
N SER A 491 -20.59 5.09 15.09
CA SER A 491 -21.97 5.19 15.53
C SER A 491 -22.92 5.46 14.38
N THR A 492 -24.09 4.84 14.39
CA THR A 492 -25.15 5.08 13.39
C THR A 492 -26.24 6.03 13.90
N ILE A 493 -26.15 6.45 15.16
CA ILE A 493 -27.15 7.29 15.84
C ILE A 493 -26.39 8.45 16.50
N GLN A 494 -26.90 9.67 16.31
CA GLN A 494 -26.35 10.84 16.99
C GLN A 494 -26.62 10.74 18.50
N SER A 495 -25.55 10.81 19.30
CA SER A 495 -25.66 10.94 20.75
C SER A 495 -24.91 12.18 21.22
N GLU A 496 -25.34 12.80 22.31
CA GLU A 496 -24.69 13.98 22.89
C GLU A 496 -23.26 13.66 23.38
N VAL A 497 -23.04 12.42 23.77
CA VAL A 497 -21.71 11.90 24.17
C VAL A 497 -21.46 10.59 23.44
N GLY A 498 -20.47 10.57 22.57
CA GLY A 498 -20.06 9.38 21.83
C GLY A 498 -19.67 8.23 22.76
N GLY A 499 -19.90 7.00 22.31
CA GLY A 499 -19.38 5.80 22.97
C GLY A 499 -17.87 5.68 22.77
N THR A 500 -17.30 4.68 23.42
CA THR A 500 -15.87 4.36 23.36
C THR A 500 -15.68 2.86 23.24
N VAL A 501 -14.74 2.42 22.46
CA VAL A 501 -14.27 1.05 22.38
C VAL A 501 -12.78 0.97 22.71
N THR A 502 -12.33 -0.10 23.37
CA THR A 502 -10.91 -0.39 23.57
C THR A 502 -10.55 -1.70 22.90
N PHE A 503 -9.54 -1.67 22.04
CA PHE A 503 -8.91 -2.84 21.46
C PHE A 503 -7.65 -3.17 22.24
N LYS A 504 -7.49 -4.44 22.66
CA LYS A 504 -6.36 -4.91 23.47
C LYS A 504 -5.74 -6.15 22.88
N ASP A 505 -4.48 -6.36 23.15
CA ASP A 505 -3.76 -7.60 22.87
C ASP A 505 -3.96 -8.10 21.43
N PHE A 506 -3.75 -7.19 20.48
CA PHE A 506 -3.76 -7.56 19.07
C PHE A 506 -2.63 -8.56 18.81
N GLU A 507 -2.95 -9.67 18.16
CA GLU A 507 -1.97 -10.69 17.78
C GLU A 507 -2.09 -10.99 16.29
N TYR A 508 -0.98 -10.79 15.57
CA TYR A 508 -0.83 -11.16 14.18
C TYR A 508 -0.25 -12.56 14.07
N MET A 509 -0.84 -13.42 13.24
CA MET A 509 -0.44 -14.82 13.05
C MET A 509 -0.17 -15.09 11.57
N VAL A 510 0.99 -15.67 11.28
CA VAL A 510 1.30 -16.32 10.00
C VAL A 510 0.99 -17.80 10.18
N LEU A 511 0.10 -18.34 9.34
CA LEU A 511 -0.44 -19.71 9.45
C LEU A 511 0.13 -20.66 8.39
#